data_66a854e7bc6b48cc2767fe1605c14dbc
#
_entry.id   66a854e7bc6b48cc2767fe1605c14dbc
#
_cell.length_a   1.000
_cell.length_b   1.000
_cell.length_c   1.000
_cell.angle_alpha   90.00
_cell.angle_beta   90.00
_cell.angle_gamma   90.00
#
_symmetry.space_group_name_H-M   'P 1'
#
loop_
_entity.id
_entity.type
_entity.pdbx_description
1 polymer ?
#
loop_
_entity_poly.entity_id
_entity_poly.type
_entity_poly.pdbx_seq_one_letter_code
_entity_poly.pdbx_strand_id
1 'polypeptide(L)'
;MKIGFFDSKKKLHIILFWTAVSCLALFLICITFVWLNSDKIKQTFIKELNKHLLTEVKVNEIDIGVVSSFPLVSVSFYDIFIADAFEDSIQNQDTLASLKELNLKFKLSDILTGKYNIRKIEAIEGKAKLKVLKSGDCNYRFWKSDTTSTDSDFAFSIKDITIEDLSLEYQNEISKLFVSGELSKAKASGNFSSQKQDVDIVSDINIRSFAYDKLQMQSNIPLHIDIEAQNDTEKAIATTNESIIEIGDMKFLLTGALNYKDTLNIDCSVSGEDIKLSETLSLFTNEGKEIFKGYKADGLLAFSMIAKGELTKDKMPQITANYNLENASLHYKKERIDIRDVNFKGSYTNGEKRNSITSVLKMDSFSAKFNNNYIKGQFRLADFNRLYIDATLQAQAELGEIKKLNSQSNVHTTYRV
;
A
#
# COMPACT_ATOMS: atom_id res chain seq x y z
N MET A 1 38.93 61.95 -19.87
CA MET A 1 38.94 61.03 -18.69
C MET A 1 38.15 59.80 -19.03
N LYS A 2 38.77 58.82 -19.70
CA LYS A 2 38.16 57.50 -20.07
C LYS A 2 39.24 56.44 -19.91
N ILE A 3 39.58 56.15 -18.68
CA ILE A 3 40.50 55.08 -18.35
C ILE A 3 39.89 54.44 -17.09
N GLY A 4 39.26 53.23 -17.21
CA GLY A 4 38.87 52.53 -16.03
C GLY A 4 37.86 51.37 -16.24
N PHE A 5 37.12 51.34 -17.34
CA PHE A 5 36.02 50.34 -17.48
C PHE A 5 36.42 49.04 -18.21
N PHE A 6 37.53 49.06 -18.95
CA PHE A 6 37.98 47.86 -19.71
C PHE A 6 38.86 46.91 -18.89
N ASP A 7 39.44 47.37 -17.80
CA ASP A 7 40.34 46.59 -16.95
C ASP A 7 39.58 45.73 -15.91
N SER A 8 38.38 46.13 -15.50
CA SER A 8 37.57 45.40 -14.50
C SER A 8 36.96 44.11 -15.05
N LYS A 9 36.58 44.08 -16.34
CA LYS A 9 36.03 42.84 -16.97
C LYS A 9 37.11 41.79 -17.16
N LYS A 10 38.32 42.17 -17.56
CA LYS A 10 39.45 41.22 -17.66
C LYS A 10 39.83 40.65 -16.30
N LYS A 11 39.88 41.45 -15.25
CA LYS A 11 40.12 40.99 -13.89
C LYS A 11 39.02 40.05 -13.41
N LEU A 12 37.74 40.32 -13.71
CA LEU A 12 36.62 39.48 -13.37
C LEU A 12 36.72 38.09 -14.08
N HIS A 13 37.06 38.07 -15.37
CA HIS A 13 37.26 36.82 -16.09
C HIS A 13 38.44 36.00 -15.56
N ILE A 14 39.52 36.62 -15.17
CA ILE A 14 40.69 35.97 -14.56
C ILE A 14 40.29 35.38 -13.18
N ILE A 15 39.57 36.12 -12.36
CA ILE A 15 39.07 35.64 -11.07
C ILE A 15 38.13 34.45 -11.28
N LEU A 16 37.14 34.54 -12.19
CA LEU A 16 36.23 33.48 -12.53
C LEU A 16 36.96 32.22 -13.06
N PHE A 17 37.99 32.40 -13.89
CA PHE A 17 38.81 31.32 -14.39
C PHE A 17 39.56 30.62 -13.26
N TRP A 18 40.25 31.36 -12.38
CA TRP A 18 40.97 30.76 -11.26
C TRP A 18 40.04 30.15 -10.20
N THR A 19 38.86 30.72 -9.98
CA THR A 19 37.86 30.07 -9.13
C THR A 19 37.35 28.76 -9.73
N ALA A 20 37.08 28.72 -11.04
CA ALA A 20 36.69 27.49 -11.73
C ALA A 20 37.80 26.40 -11.68
N VAL A 21 39.06 26.80 -11.89
CA VAL A 21 40.23 25.90 -11.78
C VAL A 21 40.39 25.39 -10.35
N SER A 22 40.24 26.25 -9.35
CA SER A 22 40.27 25.84 -7.92
C SER A 22 39.16 24.89 -7.58
N CYS A 23 37.93 25.17 -8.04
CA CYS A 23 36.79 24.27 -7.83
C CYS A 23 37.01 22.90 -8.51
N LEU A 24 37.56 22.89 -9.74
CA LEU A 24 37.89 21.66 -10.45
C LEU A 24 39.00 20.86 -9.74
N ALA A 25 40.05 21.55 -9.27
CA ALA A 25 41.11 20.91 -8.51
C ALA A 25 40.60 20.30 -7.19
N LEU A 26 39.77 21.05 -6.45
CA LEU A 26 39.13 20.55 -5.24
C LEU A 26 38.25 19.34 -5.51
N PHE A 27 37.46 19.37 -6.58
CA PHE A 27 36.62 18.26 -7.02
C PHE A 27 37.45 17.02 -7.34
N LEU A 28 38.57 17.14 -8.07
CA LEU A 28 39.48 16.05 -8.37
C LEU A 28 40.13 15.46 -7.10
N ILE A 29 40.51 16.32 -6.15
CA ILE A 29 41.04 15.90 -4.85
C ILE A 29 39.99 15.08 -4.10
N CYS A 30 38.72 15.53 -4.06
CA CYS A 30 37.62 14.81 -3.42
C CYS A 30 37.39 13.44 -4.06
N ILE A 31 37.36 13.35 -5.39
CA ILE A 31 37.22 12.08 -6.09
C ILE A 31 38.37 11.13 -5.72
N THR A 32 39.61 11.63 -5.78
CA THR A 32 40.80 10.84 -5.45
C THR A 32 40.76 10.35 -4.01
N PHE A 33 40.32 11.19 -3.08
CA PHE A 33 40.16 10.80 -1.67
C PHE A 33 39.16 9.68 -1.49
N VAL A 34 37.97 9.77 -2.10
CA VAL A 34 36.97 8.72 -2.04
C VAL A 34 37.48 7.43 -2.66
N TRP A 35 38.15 7.53 -3.81
CA TRP A 35 38.70 6.36 -4.50
C TRP A 35 39.78 5.64 -3.68
N LEU A 36 40.70 6.39 -3.04
CA LEU A 36 41.75 5.85 -2.17
C LEU A 36 41.20 5.21 -0.90
N ASN A 37 40.01 5.61 -0.42
CA ASN A 37 39.38 5.08 0.78
C ASN A 37 38.22 4.12 0.46
N SER A 38 38.01 3.75 -0.79
CA SER A 38 36.85 2.93 -1.21
C SER A 38 36.71 1.63 -0.44
N ASP A 39 37.80 0.89 -0.26
CA ASP A 39 37.77 -0.41 0.46
C ASP A 39 37.42 -0.25 1.95
N LYS A 40 37.92 0.80 2.58
CA LYS A 40 37.59 1.12 3.97
C LYS A 40 36.11 1.46 4.11
N ILE A 41 35.56 2.27 3.18
CA ILE A 41 34.15 2.64 3.14
C ILE A 41 33.29 1.38 2.96
N LYS A 42 33.62 0.51 1.99
CA LYS A 42 32.93 -0.78 1.74
C LYS A 42 32.89 -1.66 2.99
N GLN A 43 34.04 -1.90 3.61
CA GLN A 43 34.15 -2.74 4.82
C GLN A 43 33.37 -2.16 5.99
N THR A 44 33.39 -0.84 6.19
CA THR A 44 32.66 -0.17 7.24
C THR A 44 31.14 -0.36 7.05
N PHE A 45 30.67 -0.26 5.81
CA PHE A 45 29.27 -0.50 5.46
C PHE A 45 28.83 -1.92 5.77
N ILE A 46 29.55 -2.93 5.28
CA ILE A 46 29.19 -4.34 5.52
C ILE A 46 29.17 -4.64 7.03
N LYS A 47 30.17 -4.17 7.76
CA LYS A 47 30.27 -4.38 9.19
C LYS A 47 29.11 -3.76 9.94
N GLU A 48 28.70 -2.54 9.57
CA GLU A 48 27.62 -1.83 10.23
C GLU A 48 26.24 -2.45 9.88
N LEU A 49 26.03 -2.81 8.61
CA LEU A 49 24.82 -3.49 8.17
C LEU A 49 24.60 -4.79 8.98
N ASN A 50 25.60 -5.62 9.08
CA ASN A 50 25.54 -6.92 9.78
C ASN A 50 25.34 -6.79 11.30
N LYS A 51 25.71 -5.66 11.91
CA LYS A 51 25.44 -5.41 13.34
C LYS A 51 23.94 -5.25 13.61
N HIS A 52 23.21 -4.64 12.70
CA HIS A 52 21.81 -4.25 12.89
C HIS A 52 20.81 -5.27 12.37
N LEU A 53 21.26 -6.25 11.60
CA LEU A 53 20.38 -7.25 11.00
C LEU A 53 20.37 -8.56 11.79
N LEU A 54 19.21 -9.20 11.84
CA LEU A 54 19.00 -10.55 12.40
C LEU A 54 19.31 -11.65 11.37
N THR A 55 19.33 -11.29 10.08
CA THR A 55 19.48 -12.21 8.96
C THR A 55 20.76 -11.92 8.19
N GLU A 56 21.26 -12.93 7.50
CA GLU A 56 22.44 -12.78 6.63
C GLU A 56 22.07 -12.03 5.36
N VAL A 57 22.83 -10.97 5.07
CA VAL A 57 22.77 -10.24 3.81
C VAL A 57 24.00 -10.57 3.00
N LYS A 58 23.79 -11.13 1.80
CA LYS A 58 24.83 -11.39 0.82
C LYS A 58 24.80 -10.34 -0.26
N VAL A 59 25.94 -9.79 -0.59
CA VAL A 59 26.15 -8.79 -1.64
C VAL A 59 27.25 -9.30 -2.55
N ASN A 60 26.98 -9.32 -3.85
CA ASN A 60 27.97 -9.81 -4.82
C ASN A 60 29.03 -8.75 -5.11
N GLU A 61 28.60 -7.50 -5.36
CA GLU A 61 29.50 -6.42 -5.72
C GLU A 61 29.10 -5.12 -5.02
N ILE A 62 30.10 -4.30 -4.69
CA ILE A 62 29.91 -2.96 -4.11
C ILE A 62 30.75 -1.98 -4.91
N ASP A 63 30.10 -0.91 -5.40
CA ASP A 63 30.76 0.18 -6.11
C ASP A 63 30.53 1.54 -5.44
N ILE A 64 31.43 2.49 -5.68
CA ILE A 64 31.35 3.85 -5.16
C ILE A 64 31.37 4.84 -6.30
N GLY A 65 30.22 5.46 -6.55
CA GLY A 65 30.03 6.49 -7.58
C GLY A 65 30.08 7.90 -7.00
N VAL A 66 31.00 8.73 -7.49
CA VAL A 66 31.07 10.15 -7.11
C VAL A 66 30.56 11.05 -8.23
N VAL A 67 30.94 10.75 -9.46
CA VAL A 67 30.69 11.62 -10.62
C VAL A 67 29.23 11.58 -11.04
N SER A 68 28.65 10.39 -11.14
CA SER A 68 27.26 10.16 -11.56
C SER A 68 26.24 10.68 -10.58
N SER A 69 26.62 10.81 -9.31
CA SER A 69 25.73 11.19 -8.20
C SER A 69 26.00 12.59 -7.65
N PHE A 70 26.97 13.35 -8.24
CA PHE A 70 27.34 14.67 -7.73
C PHE A 70 26.15 15.63 -7.60
N PRO A 71 26.00 16.38 -6.48
CA PRO A 71 26.93 16.56 -5.34
C PRO A 71 26.86 15.46 -4.25
N LEU A 72 26.18 14.36 -4.49
CA LEU A 72 26.14 13.21 -3.60
C LEU A 72 27.23 12.19 -3.99
N VAL A 73 27.53 11.29 -3.07
CA VAL A 73 28.32 10.09 -3.30
C VAL A 73 27.37 8.90 -3.17
N SER A 74 27.37 7.99 -4.14
CA SER A 74 26.61 6.74 -4.12
C SER A 74 27.47 5.59 -3.69
N VAL A 75 27.00 4.78 -2.76
CA VAL A 75 27.49 3.42 -2.53
C VAL A 75 26.44 2.49 -3.08
N SER A 76 26.79 1.81 -4.16
CA SER A 76 25.91 0.91 -4.89
C SER A 76 26.24 -0.53 -4.54
N PHE A 77 25.24 -1.28 -4.17
CA PHE A 77 25.30 -2.71 -3.88
C PHE A 77 24.59 -3.45 -5.01
N TYR A 78 25.19 -4.48 -5.55
CA TYR A 78 24.64 -5.27 -6.64
C TYR A 78 24.42 -6.73 -6.22
N ASP A 79 23.34 -7.31 -6.76
CA ASP A 79 22.91 -8.69 -6.51
C ASP A 79 22.83 -8.99 -5.01
N ILE A 80 21.92 -8.31 -4.35
CA ILE A 80 21.72 -8.41 -2.91
C ILE A 80 20.70 -9.51 -2.63
N PHE A 81 21.04 -10.39 -1.67
CA PHE A 81 20.16 -11.42 -1.16
C PHE A 81 20.02 -11.26 0.35
N ILE A 82 18.78 -11.12 0.80
CA ILE A 82 18.41 -11.08 2.21
C ILE A 82 17.70 -12.38 2.53
N ALA A 83 18.30 -13.19 3.38
CA ALA A 83 17.73 -14.47 3.79
C ALA A 83 16.45 -14.27 4.60
N ASP A 84 15.55 -15.22 4.53
CA ASP A 84 14.36 -15.24 5.36
C ASP A 84 14.75 -15.35 6.85
N ALA A 85 14.00 -14.67 7.73
CA ALA A 85 14.28 -14.62 9.17
C ALA A 85 13.78 -15.86 9.94
N PHE A 86 13.07 -16.79 9.29
CA PHE A 86 12.59 -18.01 9.94
C PHE A 86 13.68 -19.08 10.04
N GLU A 87 13.79 -19.74 11.21
CA GLU A 87 14.81 -20.79 11.45
C GLU A 87 14.73 -21.96 10.45
N ASP A 88 13.53 -22.36 10.05
CA ASP A 88 13.31 -23.44 9.07
C ASP A 88 13.71 -23.04 7.63
N SER A 89 13.74 -21.75 7.35
CA SER A 89 14.10 -21.21 6.02
C SER A 89 15.60 -21.22 5.76
N ILE A 90 16.43 -21.29 6.81
CA ILE A 90 17.90 -21.39 6.69
C ILE A 90 18.28 -22.69 5.99
N GLN A 91 17.53 -23.77 6.20
CA GLN A 91 17.74 -25.05 5.52
C GLN A 91 17.26 -25.07 4.06
N ASN A 92 16.21 -24.26 3.76
CA ASN A 92 15.56 -24.24 2.44
C ASN A 92 16.03 -23.09 1.53
N GLN A 93 16.95 -22.23 1.98
CA GLN A 93 17.42 -21.04 1.26
C GLN A 93 16.28 -20.10 0.78
N ASP A 94 15.17 -20.04 1.54
CA ASP A 94 14.11 -19.10 1.26
C ASP A 94 14.64 -17.68 1.42
N THR A 95 14.26 -16.80 0.49
CA THR A 95 14.76 -15.44 0.41
C THR A 95 13.64 -14.46 0.78
N LEU A 96 13.87 -13.63 1.79
CA LEU A 96 12.98 -12.53 2.13
C LEU A 96 12.94 -11.50 1.00
N ALA A 97 14.11 -11.09 0.51
CA ALA A 97 14.22 -10.18 -0.60
C ALA A 97 15.49 -10.43 -1.44
N SER A 98 15.38 -10.17 -2.74
CA SER A 98 16.51 -10.06 -3.64
C SER A 98 16.39 -8.77 -4.43
N LEU A 99 17.47 -8.01 -4.52
CA LEU A 99 17.56 -6.77 -5.27
C LEU A 99 18.73 -6.84 -6.24
N LYS A 100 18.52 -6.34 -7.44
CA LYS A 100 19.60 -6.22 -8.41
C LYS A 100 20.54 -5.08 -8.05
N GLU A 101 19.97 -3.96 -7.56
CA GLU A 101 20.73 -2.78 -7.20
C GLU A 101 20.10 -2.06 -6.02
N LEU A 102 20.94 -1.66 -5.04
CA LEU A 102 20.58 -0.79 -3.93
C LEU A 102 21.61 0.33 -3.82
N ASN A 103 21.15 1.56 -4.01
CA ASN A 103 22.00 2.75 -3.92
C ASN A 103 21.75 3.49 -2.63
N LEU A 104 22.79 3.69 -1.84
CA LEU A 104 22.79 4.56 -0.68
C LEU A 104 23.53 5.84 -1.02
N LYS A 105 22.87 7.00 -0.96
CA LYS A 105 23.45 8.29 -1.34
C LYS A 105 23.75 9.15 -0.12
N PHE A 106 24.94 9.76 -0.12
CA PHE A 106 25.51 10.54 0.97
C PHE A 106 25.91 11.91 0.46
N LYS A 107 25.99 12.89 1.34
CA LYS A 107 26.66 14.13 1.00
C LYS A 107 28.17 13.91 0.92
N LEU A 108 28.81 14.45 -0.12
CA LEU A 108 30.26 14.40 -0.27
C LEU A 108 30.98 14.98 0.94
N SER A 109 30.50 16.09 1.51
CA SER A 109 31.05 16.71 2.71
C SER A 109 31.05 15.79 3.93
N ASP A 110 30.01 14.97 4.06
CA ASP A 110 29.87 14.07 5.21
C ASP A 110 30.91 12.91 5.09
N ILE A 111 31.07 12.37 3.90
CA ILE A 111 32.09 11.33 3.60
C ILE A 111 33.51 11.85 3.89
N LEU A 112 33.83 13.09 3.46
CA LEU A 112 35.14 13.69 3.67
C LEU A 112 35.46 13.91 5.16
N THR A 113 34.45 14.06 5.99
CA THR A 113 34.58 14.22 7.46
C THR A 113 34.43 12.93 8.24
N GLY A 114 34.32 11.77 7.55
CA GLY A 114 34.15 10.46 8.17
C GLY A 114 32.74 10.21 8.74
N LYS A 115 31.75 11.00 8.35
CA LYS A 115 30.35 10.82 8.74
C LYS A 115 29.58 10.14 7.61
N TYR A 116 28.83 9.11 7.94
CA TYR A 116 28.08 8.31 6.94
C TYR A 116 26.57 8.54 7.11
N ASN A 117 26.10 9.75 6.79
CA ASN A 117 24.69 10.11 6.86
C ASN A 117 23.98 9.75 5.55
N ILE A 118 23.16 8.70 5.55
CA ILE A 118 22.35 8.31 4.39
C ILE A 118 21.28 9.36 4.15
N ARG A 119 21.24 9.91 2.93
CA ARG A 119 20.29 10.94 2.51
C ARG A 119 19.20 10.39 1.62
N LYS A 120 19.57 9.45 0.74
CA LYS A 120 18.64 8.85 -0.21
C LYS A 120 18.92 7.35 -0.33
N ILE A 121 17.85 6.57 -0.45
CA ILE A 121 17.88 5.14 -0.71
C ILE A 121 17.16 4.90 -2.03
N GLU A 122 17.77 4.15 -2.93
CA GLU A 122 17.17 3.71 -4.19
C GLU A 122 17.32 2.21 -4.31
N ALA A 123 16.21 1.49 -4.41
CA ALA A 123 16.17 0.05 -4.67
C ALA A 123 15.60 -0.18 -6.07
N ILE A 124 16.32 -0.93 -6.89
CA ILE A 124 16.00 -1.11 -8.31
C ILE A 124 15.99 -2.60 -8.64
N GLU A 125 14.92 -3.01 -9.29
CA GLU A 125 14.70 -4.35 -9.83
C GLU A 125 14.92 -5.47 -8.80
N GLY A 126 13.82 -6.10 -8.38
CA GLY A 126 13.95 -7.15 -7.37
C GLY A 126 12.65 -7.86 -7.05
N LYS A 127 12.70 -8.64 -5.98
CA LYS A 127 11.57 -9.38 -5.42
C LYS A 127 11.60 -9.30 -3.91
N ALA A 128 10.42 -9.16 -3.30
CA ALA A 128 10.27 -9.24 -1.85
C ALA A 128 9.08 -10.13 -1.49
N LYS A 129 9.29 -11.06 -0.55
CA LYS A 129 8.28 -11.99 -0.05
C LYS A 129 8.08 -11.77 1.45
N LEU A 130 6.97 -11.16 1.80
CA LEU A 130 6.61 -10.87 3.18
C LEU A 130 5.63 -11.92 3.69
N LYS A 131 5.96 -12.59 4.79
CA LYS A 131 5.12 -13.66 5.36
C LYS A 131 4.80 -13.40 6.82
N VAL A 132 3.57 -13.74 7.22
CA VAL A 132 3.13 -13.87 8.60
C VAL A 132 2.65 -15.30 8.80
N LEU A 133 3.29 -16.06 9.67
CA LEU A 133 2.95 -17.43 10.00
C LEU A 133 1.74 -17.53 10.92
N LYS A 134 1.15 -18.72 11.06
CA LYS A 134 0.07 -18.98 12.02
C LYS A 134 0.46 -18.70 13.47
N SER A 135 1.75 -18.82 13.82
CA SER A 135 2.28 -18.44 15.13
C SER A 135 2.20 -16.92 15.41
N GLY A 136 2.07 -16.10 14.37
CA GLY A 136 2.14 -14.64 14.44
C GLY A 136 3.53 -14.09 14.16
N ASP A 137 4.53 -14.97 13.97
CA ASP A 137 5.86 -14.56 13.57
C ASP A 137 5.86 -14.03 12.13
N CYS A 138 6.68 -13.04 11.85
CA CYS A 138 6.80 -12.49 10.51
C CYS A 138 8.28 -12.38 10.09
N ASN A 139 8.55 -12.65 8.81
CA ASN A 139 9.91 -12.67 8.28
C ASN A 139 10.51 -11.28 8.04
N TYR A 140 9.70 -10.24 8.02
CA TYR A 140 10.15 -8.87 7.77
C TYR A 140 10.58 -8.10 9.04
N ARG A 141 10.60 -8.74 10.22
CA ARG A 141 11.24 -8.24 11.44
C ARG A 141 12.70 -8.66 11.46
N PHE A 142 13.45 -8.27 10.45
CA PHE A 142 14.87 -8.61 10.31
C PHE A 142 15.82 -7.61 10.97
N TRP A 143 15.30 -6.54 11.58
CA TRP A 143 16.07 -5.52 12.27
C TRP A 143 16.13 -5.79 13.78
N LYS A 144 17.33 -5.71 14.37
CA LYS A 144 17.49 -5.86 15.82
C LYS A 144 16.89 -4.66 16.55
N SER A 145 16.09 -4.89 17.59
CA SER A 145 15.41 -3.85 18.37
C SER A 145 16.29 -3.05 19.32
N ASP A 146 17.52 -3.52 19.60
CA ASP A 146 18.44 -2.89 20.56
C ASP A 146 19.49 -2.02 19.86
N THR A 147 19.08 -0.87 19.38
CA THR A 147 19.99 0.14 18.83
C THR A 147 20.16 1.33 19.75
N THR A 148 20.40 1.10 21.03
CA THR A 148 20.87 2.14 21.97
C THR A 148 22.38 2.39 21.88
N SER A 149 23.06 2.01 20.80
CA SER A 149 24.46 2.35 20.59
C SER A 149 24.57 3.79 20.07
N THR A 150 24.89 4.70 20.99
CA THR A 150 25.21 6.11 20.75
C THR A 150 26.53 6.34 19.98
N ASP A 151 27.24 5.29 19.60
CA ASP A 151 28.57 5.32 18.99
C ASP A 151 28.59 4.74 17.55
N SER A 152 27.55 4.89 16.75
CA SER A 152 27.66 4.54 15.35
C SER A 152 28.06 5.76 14.52
N ASP A 153 29.12 5.63 13.71
CA ASP A 153 29.54 6.61 12.69
C ASP A 153 28.46 6.79 11.60
N PHE A 154 27.40 5.99 11.65
CA PHE A 154 26.27 6.00 10.74
C PHE A 154 25.08 6.72 11.36
N ALA A 155 24.58 7.72 10.66
CA ALA A 155 23.31 8.37 10.98
C ALA A 155 22.36 8.28 9.77
N PHE A 156 21.09 8.06 10.05
CA PHE A 156 20.06 8.07 9.05
C PHE A 156 19.43 9.45 8.99
N SER A 157 19.77 10.22 7.96
CA SER A 157 19.15 11.52 7.66
C SER A 157 18.37 11.42 6.35
N ILE A 158 17.63 10.31 6.21
CA ILE A 158 16.93 9.95 4.98
C ILE A 158 15.88 11.00 4.67
N LYS A 159 15.86 11.45 3.42
CA LYS A 159 14.87 12.39 2.88
C LYS A 159 14.05 11.78 1.75
N ASP A 160 14.65 10.86 1.01
CA ASP A 160 14.02 10.22 -0.13
C ASP A 160 14.31 8.72 -0.11
N ILE A 161 13.27 7.93 -0.33
CA ILE A 161 13.34 6.50 -0.61
C ILE A 161 12.65 6.30 -1.95
N THR A 162 13.31 5.66 -2.89
CA THR A 162 12.73 5.31 -4.19
C THR A 162 12.88 3.82 -4.40
N ILE A 163 11.83 3.16 -4.85
CA ILE A 163 11.81 1.75 -5.21
C ILE A 163 11.26 1.66 -6.62
N GLU A 164 11.94 0.98 -7.52
CA GLU A 164 11.54 0.80 -8.91
C GLU A 164 11.61 -0.68 -9.29
N ASP A 165 10.61 -1.15 -10.04
CA ASP A 165 10.52 -2.51 -10.62
C ASP A 165 10.66 -3.65 -9.59
N LEU A 166 9.85 -3.60 -8.53
CA LEU A 166 9.86 -4.61 -7.47
C LEU A 166 8.64 -5.53 -7.53
N SER A 167 8.87 -6.84 -7.63
CA SER A 167 7.83 -7.86 -7.44
C SER A 167 7.58 -8.07 -5.95
N LEU A 168 6.34 -7.85 -5.51
CA LEU A 168 5.91 -7.96 -4.12
C LEU A 168 4.99 -9.15 -3.93
N GLU A 169 5.22 -9.91 -2.87
CA GLU A 169 4.33 -10.96 -2.40
C GLU A 169 4.12 -10.79 -0.89
N TYR A 170 2.87 -10.74 -0.45
CA TYR A 170 2.49 -10.72 0.95
C TYR A 170 1.55 -11.86 1.25
N GLN A 171 1.91 -12.69 2.22
CA GLN A 171 1.10 -13.80 2.70
C GLN A 171 0.89 -13.70 4.21
N ASN A 172 -0.35 -13.71 4.64
CA ASN A 172 -0.72 -13.77 6.06
C ASN A 172 -1.58 -14.99 6.33
N GLU A 173 -1.00 -16.00 6.99
CA GLU A 173 -1.68 -17.27 7.26
C GLU A 173 -2.77 -17.17 8.33
N ILE A 174 -2.71 -16.16 9.21
CA ILE A 174 -3.73 -15.92 10.24
C ILE A 174 -5.01 -15.40 9.61
N SER A 175 -4.91 -14.36 8.81
CA SER A 175 -6.04 -13.74 8.13
C SER A 175 -6.41 -14.44 6.83
N LYS A 176 -5.61 -15.41 6.36
CA LYS A 176 -5.71 -16.05 5.05
C LYS A 176 -5.69 -15.04 3.89
N LEU A 177 -4.91 -13.98 4.06
CA LEU A 177 -4.72 -12.95 3.05
C LEU A 177 -3.47 -13.28 2.22
N PHE A 178 -3.62 -13.26 0.91
CA PHE A 178 -2.53 -13.34 -0.04
C PHE A 178 -2.66 -12.18 -1.04
N VAL A 179 -1.58 -11.44 -1.23
CA VAL A 179 -1.50 -10.36 -2.22
C VAL A 179 -0.17 -10.48 -2.95
N SER A 180 -0.22 -10.44 -4.27
CA SER A 180 1.00 -10.29 -5.08
C SER A 180 0.81 -9.20 -6.11
N GLY A 181 1.89 -8.51 -6.46
CA GLY A 181 1.85 -7.42 -7.43
C GLY A 181 3.23 -7.00 -7.88
N GLU A 182 3.24 -6.20 -8.94
CA GLU A 182 4.43 -5.54 -9.47
C GLU A 182 4.35 -4.06 -9.11
N LEU A 183 5.30 -3.61 -8.35
CA LEU A 183 5.49 -2.22 -8.02
C LEU A 183 6.38 -1.61 -9.10
N SER A 184 5.80 -0.79 -9.97
CA SER A 184 6.57 -0.09 -11.00
C SER A 184 7.41 1.01 -10.38
N LYS A 185 6.83 1.76 -9.46
CA LYS A 185 7.50 2.84 -8.75
C LYS A 185 6.84 3.13 -7.42
N ALA A 186 7.67 3.30 -6.39
CA ALA A 186 7.26 3.91 -5.13
C ALA A 186 8.28 4.98 -4.74
N LYS A 187 7.79 6.09 -4.25
CA LYS A 187 8.59 7.17 -3.70
C LYS A 187 8.03 7.56 -2.34
N ALA A 188 8.91 7.55 -1.33
CA ALA A 188 8.61 8.15 -0.05
C ALA A 188 9.59 9.31 0.18
N SER A 189 9.05 10.49 0.46
CA SER A 189 9.83 11.68 0.76
C SER A 189 9.43 12.26 2.11
N GLY A 190 10.42 12.83 2.83
CA GLY A 190 10.17 13.37 4.15
C GLY A 190 11.46 13.61 4.93
N ASN A 191 11.32 13.99 6.18
CA ASN A 191 12.45 14.10 7.10
C ASN A 191 12.41 12.97 8.13
N PHE A 192 12.81 11.77 7.72
CA PHE A 192 12.72 10.55 8.53
C PHE A 192 13.63 10.51 9.75
N SER A 193 14.49 11.52 9.94
CA SER A 193 15.38 11.64 11.12
C SER A 193 14.83 12.55 12.22
N SER A 194 13.74 13.27 11.98
CA SER A 194 13.13 14.15 12.98
C SER A 194 12.07 13.42 13.80
N GLN A 195 11.80 13.92 15.01
CA GLN A 195 10.71 13.40 15.84
C GLN A 195 9.33 13.63 15.21
N LYS A 196 9.19 14.75 14.51
CA LYS A 196 8.00 15.06 13.71
C LYS A 196 8.37 15.02 12.24
N GLN A 197 7.68 14.20 11.50
CA GLN A 197 7.96 13.88 10.11
C GLN A 197 6.73 14.18 9.27
N ASP A 198 6.88 15.04 8.27
CA ASP A 198 5.94 15.10 7.18
C ASP A 198 6.42 14.09 6.14
N VAL A 199 5.55 13.18 5.74
CA VAL A 199 5.89 12.05 4.87
C VAL A 199 4.90 12.00 3.71
N ASP A 200 5.44 12.05 2.50
CA ASP A 200 4.68 11.90 1.26
C ASP A 200 5.06 10.56 0.63
N ILE A 201 4.07 9.72 0.34
CA ILE A 201 4.25 8.42 -0.29
C ILE A 201 3.41 8.34 -1.54
N VAL A 202 4.06 8.17 -2.68
CA VAL A 202 3.39 7.91 -3.96
C VAL A 202 3.85 6.57 -4.48
N SER A 203 2.90 5.71 -4.90
CA SER A 203 3.23 4.38 -5.39
C SER A 203 2.26 3.90 -6.47
N ASP A 204 2.82 3.30 -7.51
CA ASP A 204 2.10 2.64 -8.60
C ASP A 204 2.37 1.13 -8.57
N ILE A 205 1.32 0.36 -8.32
CA ILE A 205 1.38 -1.09 -8.17
C ILE A 205 0.38 -1.72 -9.15
N ASN A 206 0.76 -2.79 -9.80
CA ASN A 206 -0.17 -3.65 -10.53
C ASN A 206 -0.42 -4.92 -9.71
N ILE A 207 -1.60 -5.05 -9.10
CA ILE A 207 -1.99 -6.22 -8.32
C ILE A 207 -2.19 -7.39 -9.27
N ARG A 208 -1.37 -8.44 -9.13
CA ARG A 208 -1.44 -9.66 -9.93
C ARG A 208 -2.38 -10.70 -9.34
N SER A 209 -2.44 -10.77 -8.03
CA SER A 209 -3.32 -11.68 -7.32
C SER A 209 -3.70 -11.12 -5.98
N PHE A 210 -4.97 -11.28 -5.63
CA PHE A 210 -5.51 -11.01 -4.31
C PHE A 210 -6.42 -12.16 -3.91
N ALA A 211 -6.19 -12.72 -2.73
CA ALA A 211 -7.07 -13.72 -2.15
C ALA A 211 -7.26 -13.44 -0.66
N TYR A 212 -8.51 -13.53 -0.19
CA TYR A 212 -8.86 -13.41 1.21
C TYR A 212 -9.87 -14.52 1.56
N ASP A 213 -9.45 -15.50 2.32
CA ASP A 213 -10.19 -16.74 2.60
C ASP A 213 -10.68 -17.39 1.28
N LYS A 214 -11.95 -17.31 0.95
CA LYS A 214 -12.55 -17.85 -0.29
C LYS A 214 -12.72 -16.80 -1.39
N LEU A 215 -12.55 -15.52 -1.06
CA LEU A 215 -12.66 -14.44 -2.03
C LEU A 215 -11.39 -14.35 -2.85
N GLN A 216 -11.52 -14.29 -4.16
CA GLN A 216 -10.42 -14.02 -5.09
C GLN A 216 -10.80 -12.86 -6.00
N MET A 217 -9.86 -11.95 -6.23
CA MET A 217 -10.05 -10.83 -7.14
C MET A 217 -9.32 -11.07 -8.47
N GLN A 218 -9.72 -10.34 -9.49
CA GLN A 218 -9.12 -10.40 -10.81
C GLN A 218 -7.65 -10.00 -10.77
N SER A 219 -6.85 -10.52 -11.69
CA SER A 219 -5.45 -10.12 -11.90
C SER A 219 -5.33 -8.84 -12.71
N ASN A 220 -4.17 -8.19 -12.59
CA ASN A 220 -3.81 -6.95 -13.29
C ASN A 220 -4.72 -5.76 -12.96
N ILE A 221 -4.91 -5.52 -11.66
CA ILE A 221 -5.65 -4.37 -11.16
C ILE A 221 -4.63 -3.27 -10.83
N PRO A 222 -4.64 -2.13 -11.54
CA PRO A 222 -3.80 -1.01 -11.17
C PRO A 222 -4.25 -0.43 -9.83
N LEU A 223 -3.28 -0.21 -8.95
CA LEU A 223 -3.43 0.44 -7.65
C LEU A 223 -2.46 1.62 -7.60
N HIS A 224 -3.01 2.81 -7.47
CA HIS A 224 -2.26 4.02 -7.19
C HIS A 224 -2.49 4.45 -5.74
N ILE A 225 -1.43 4.83 -5.05
CA ILE A 225 -1.45 5.29 -3.67
C ILE A 225 -0.77 6.64 -3.61
N ASP A 226 -1.44 7.64 -3.04
CA ASP A 226 -0.90 8.96 -2.77
C ASP A 226 -1.26 9.33 -1.33
N ILE A 227 -0.28 9.22 -0.44
CA ILE A 227 -0.45 9.40 1.00
C ILE A 227 0.38 10.59 1.47
N GLU A 228 -0.30 11.59 2.03
CA GLU A 228 0.30 12.66 2.80
C GLU A 228 0.06 12.39 4.28
N ALA A 229 1.13 12.17 5.04
CA ALA A 229 1.04 11.80 6.44
C ALA A 229 1.97 12.63 7.33
N GLN A 230 1.53 12.88 8.54
CA GLN A 230 2.35 13.41 9.63
C GLN A 230 2.61 12.32 10.64
N ASN A 231 3.87 12.07 10.95
CA ASN A 231 4.29 11.06 11.90
C ASN A 231 5.02 11.71 13.09
N ASP A 232 4.50 11.50 14.28
CA ASP A 232 5.13 11.89 15.56
C ASP A 232 5.73 10.62 16.19
N THR A 233 7.04 10.43 16.06
CA THR A 233 7.72 9.22 16.52
C THR A 233 7.81 9.14 18.04
N GLU A 234 7.78 10.26 18.77
CA GLU A 234 7.77 10.30 20.24
C GLU A 234 6.43 9.79 20.77
N LYS A 235 5.34 10.22 20.17
CA LYS A 235 3.99 9.75 20.51
C LYS A 235 3.64 8.43 19.84
N ALA A 236 4.42 8.01 18.85
CA ALA A 236 4.15 6.88 17.97
C ALA A 236 2.77 6.99 17.29
N ILE A 237 2.48 8.16 16.72
CA ILE A 237 1.22 8.45 16.04
C ILE A 237 1.51 8.94 14.61
N ALA A 238 0.92 8.28 13.64
CA ALA A 238 0.85 8.73 12.25
C ALA A 238 -0.57 9.18 11.93
N THR A 239 -0.72 10.33 11.28
CA THR A 239 -2.02 10.90 10.87
C THR A 239 -2.01 11.26 9.40
N THR A 240 -3.16 11.10 8.74
CA THR A 240 -3.39 11.59 7.38
C THR A 240 -4.77 12.25 7.28
N ASN A 241 -4.85 13.32 6.51
CA ASN A 241 -6.09 14.08 6.34
C ASN A 241 -6.66 13.96 4.92
N GLU A 242 -5.82 13.72 3.91
CA GLU A 242 -6.22 13.76 2.50
C GLU A 242 -5.38 12.78 1.66
N SER A 243 -5.41 11.50 2.01
CA SER A 243 -4.73 10.47 1.22
C SER A 243 -5.67 9.85 0.20
N ILE A 244 -5.13 9.54 -0.97
CA ILE A 244 -5.87 8.99 -2.10
C ILE A 244 -5.41 7.57 -2.37
N ILE A 245 -6.38 6.67 -2.58
CA ILE A 245 -6.15 5.31 -3.05
C ILE A 245 -7.02 5.12 -4.29
N GLU A 246 -6.42 4.79 -5.43
CA GLU A 246 -7.14 4.50 -6.66
C GLU A 246 -6.97 3.02 -7.03
N ILE A 247 -8.08 2.31 -7.22
CA ILE A 247 -8.14 0.89 -7.61
C ILE A 247 -8.83 0.81 -8.96
N GLY A 248 -8.08 0.59 -10.03
CA GLY A 248 -8.57 0.82 -11.38
C GLY A 248 -8.93 2.30 -11.55
N ASP A 249 -10.16 2.57 -11.97
CA ASP A 249 -10.66 3.95 -12.11
C ASP A 249 -11.44 4.41 -10.85
N MET A 250 -11.51 3.58 -9.82
CA MET A 250 -12.24 3.89 -8.57
C MET A 250 -11.34 4.63 -7.59
N LYS A 251 -11.78 5.80 -7.16
CA LYS A 251 -11.05 6.67 -6.24
C LYS A 251 -11.62 6.61 -4.83
N PHE A 252 -10.74 6.45 -3.85
CA PHE A 252 -11.07 6.42 -2.43
C PHE A 252 -10.25 7.47 -1.68
N LEU A 253 -10.89 8.15 -0.75
CA LEU A 253 -10.26 9.08 0.18
C LEU A 253 -9.99 8.34 1.50
N LEU A 254 -8.75 8.38 1.97
CA LEU A 254 -8.33 7.85 3.27
C LEU A 254 -7.99 9.00 4.20
N THR A 255 -8.60 8.99 5.38
CA THR A 255 -8.27 9.92 6.48
C THR A 255 -8.12 9.16 7.78
N GLY A 256 -7.36 9.68 8.74
CA GLY A 256 -7.32 9.09 10.06
C GLY A 256 -5.98 9.10 10.75
N ALA A 257 -5.88 8.27 11.79
CA ALA A 257 -4.72 8.14 12.63
C ALA A 257 -4.41 6.69 12.98
N LEU A 258 -3.11 6.39 13.08
CA LEU A 258 -2.57 5.13 13.57
C LEU A 258 -1.71 5.43 14.80
N ASN A 259 -2.02 4.82 15.94
CA ASN A 259 -1.13 4.80 17.10
C ASN A 259 -0.46 3.43 17.15
N TYR A 260 0.86 3.40 17.11
CA TYR A 260 1.67 2.18 17.02
C TYR A 260 2.65 2.01 18.20
N LYS A 261 2.38 2.68 19.35
CA LYS A 261 3.27 2.68 20.50
C LYS A 261 3.44 1.28 21.12
N ASP A 262 2.36 0.71 21.62
CA ASP A 262 2.37 -0.59 22.29
C ASP A 262 1.65 -1.65 21.44
N THR A 263 0.47 -1.30 20.97
CA THR A 263 -0.35 -2.08 20.06
C THR A 263 -0.84 -1.16 18.93
N LEU A 264 -1.10 -1.71 17.76
CA LEU A 264 -1.64 -0.92 16.67
C LEU A 264 -3.08 -0.53 16.98
N ASN A 265 -3.31 0.75 17.18
CA ASN A 265 -4.65 1.32 17.36
C ASN A 265 -5.01 2.18 16.15
N ILE A 266 -6.12 1.86 15.51
CA ILE A 266 -6.57 2.44 14.25
C ILE A 266 -7.76 3.37 14.54
N ASP A 267 -7.77 4.55 13.94
CA ASP A 267 -8.92 5.44 13.84
C ASP A 267 -8.93 6.03 12.43
N CYS A 268 -9.41 5.25 11.46
CA CYS A 268 -9.33 5.59 10.04
C CYS A 268 -10.70 5.53 9.38
N SER A 269 -10.89 6.40 8.40
CA SER A 269 -12.06 6.44 7.52
C SER A 269 -11.62 6.30 6.06
N VAL A 270 -12.35 5.48 5.31
CA VAL A 270 -12.21 5.35 3.85
C VAL A 270 -13.56 5.66 3.23
N SER A 271 -13.59 6.53 2.24
CA SER A 271 -14.79 6.85 1.48
C SER A 271 -14.53 6.90 -0.01
N GLY A 272 -15.56 6.61 -0.79
CA GLY A 272 -15.55 6.74 -2.25
C GLY A 272 -16.94 7.14 -2.71
N GLU A 273 -16.98 8.06 -3.67
CA GLU A 273 -18.20 8.53 -4.33
C GLU A 273 -18.07 8.26 -5.82
N ASP A 274 -19.21 8.20 -6.51
CA ASP A 274 -19.28 7.97 -7.97
C ASP A 274 -18.55 6.69 -8.46
N ILE A 275 -18.47 5.67 -7.60
CA ILE A 275 -17.87 4.39 -7.94
C ILE A 275 -18.77 3.66 -8.90
N LYS A 276 -18.31 3.41 -10.13
CA LYS A 276 -19.10 2.67 -11.13
C LYS A 276 -19.29 1.21 -10.72
N LEU A 277 -20.54 0.77 -10.68
CA LEU A 277 -20.88 -0.60 -10.35
C LEU A 277 -20.22 -1.63 -11.30
N SER A 278 -20.11 -1.30 -12.58
CA SER A 278 -19.43 -2.13 -13.58
C SER A 278 -17.95 -2.37 -13.23
N GLU A 279 -17.26 -1.38 -12.74
CA GLU A 279 -15.84 -1.47 -12.32
C GLU A 279 -15.71 -2.31 -11.05
N THR A 280 -16.58 -2.04 -10.05
CA THR A 280 -16.61 -2.85 -8.83
C THR A 280 -16.82 -4.33 -9.15
N LEU A 281 -17.77 -4.68 -10.01
CA LEU A 281 -18.03 -6.07 -10.41
C LEU A 281 -16.87 -6.69 -11.20
N SER A 282 -16.11 -5.88 -11.94
CA SER A 282 -14.97 -6.35 -12.72
C SER A 282 -13.81 -6.84 -11.84
N LEU A 283 -13.72 -6.41 -10.60
CA LEU A 283 -12.67 -6.83 -9.67
C LEU A 283 -12.77 -8.30 -9.25
N PHE A 284 -13.96 -8.90 -9.31
CA PHE A 284 -14.16 -10.27 -8.88
C PHE A 284 -13.67 -11.25 -9.93
N THR A 285 -13.03 -12.34 -9.47
CA THR A 285 -12.53 -13.45 -10.30
C THR A 285 -13.65 -14.33 -10.84
N ASN A 286 -13.27 -15.41 -11.55
CA ASN A 286 -14.18 -16.29 -12.24
C ASN A 286 -15.29 -16.91 -11.35
N GLU A 287 -15.05 -17.16 -10.07
CA GLU A 287 -16.11 -17.63 -9.16
C GLU A 287 -17.14 -16.54 -8.88
N GLY A 288 -16.70 -15.31 -8.62
CA GLY A 288 -17.59 -14.14 -8.58
C GLY A 288 -18.16 -13.82 -9.95
N LYS A 289 -17.40 -14.02 -11.04
CA LYS A 289 -17.87 -13.87 -12.41
C LYS A 289 -18.92 -14.91 -12.84
N GLU A 290 -18.92 -16.12 -12.29
CA GLU A 290 -19.99 -17.08 -12.57
C GLU A 290 -21.35 -16.54 -12.09
N ILE A 291 -21.37 -15.85 -10.93
CA ILE A 291 -22.59 -15.19 -10.43
C ILE A 291 -22.97 -14.02 -11.35
N PHE A 292 -21.97 -13.24 -11.80
CA PHE A 292 -22.21 -12.02 -12.60
C PHE A 292 -21.96 -12.22 -14.11
N LYS A 293 -21.63 -13.46 -14.53
CA LYS A 293 -21.32 -13.79 -15.93
C LYS A 293 -22.49 -13.48 -16.87
N GLY A 294 -22.24 -12.58 -17.80
CA GLY A 294 -23.27 -12.13 -18.75
C GLY A 294 -24.15 -10.99 -18.24
N TYR A 295 -23.95 -10.54 -16.99
CA TYR A 295 -24.56 -9.30 -16.52
C TYR A 295 -23.76 -8.10 -17.04
N LYS A 296 -24.50 -7.11 -17.50
CA LYS A 296 -24.00 -5.76 -17.64
C LYS A 296 -24.59 -4.95 -16.51
N ALA A 297 -23.75 -4.31 -15.75
CA ALA A 297 -24.16 -3.46 -14.64
C ALA A 297 -23.82 -2.01 -14.95
N ASP A 298 -24.71 -1.11 -14.59
CA ASP A 298 -24.52 0.32 -14.63
C ASP A 298 -25.08 0.92 -13.35
N GLY A 299 -24.58 2.07 -12.93
CA GLY A 299 -24.98 2.73 -11.68
C GLY A 299 -23.79 3.22 -10.87
N LEU A 300 -24.05 4.12 -9.95
CA LEU A 300 -23.05 4.76 -9.10
C LEU A 300 -23.22 4.31 -7.64
N LEU A 301 -22.14 3.83 -7.07
CA LEU A 301 -22.05 3.42 -5.67
C LEU A 301 -21.30 4.51 -4.88
N ALA A 302 -21.89 4.95 -3.77
CA ALA A 302 -21.19 5.68 -2.73
C ALA A 302 -20.94 4.76 -1.53
N PHE A 303 -19.78 4.90 -0.92
CA PHE A 303 -19.34 4.05 0.16
C PHE A 303 -18.54 4.85 1.19
N SER A 304 -18.75 4.57 2.47
CA SER A 304 -17.91 5.10 3.56
C SER A 304 -17.73 4.03 4.62
N MET A 305 -16.52 3.88 5.12
CA MET A 305 -16.18 2.92 6.17
C MET A 305 -15.30 3.60 7.23
N ILE A 306 -15.57 3.31 8.48
CA ILE A 306 -14.76 3.72 9.63
C ILE A 306 -14.26 2.46 10.32
N ALA A 307 -12.96 2.40 10.60
CA ALA A 307 -12.33 1.38 11.41
C ALA A 307 -11.72 2.03 12.65
N LYS A 308 -12.20 1.65 13.86
CA LYS A 308 -11.77 2.28 15.10
C LYS A 308 -11.46 1.28 16.20
N GLY A 309 -10.27 1.37 16.77
CA GLY A 309 -9.81 0.58 17.92
C GLY A 309 -8.57 -0.25 17.65
N GLU A 310 -8.28 -1.10 18.60
CA GLU A 310 -7.08 -1.92 18.63
C GLU A 310 -7.14 -3.04 17.57
N LEU A 311 -6.04 -3.21 16.83
CA LEU A 311 -5.81 -4.31 15.91
C LEU A 311 -4.68 -5.19 16.45
N THR A 312 -5.03 -6.40 16.90
CA THR A 312 -4.08 -7.41 17.36
C THR A 312 -4.45 -8.76 16.76
N LYS A 313 -3.70 -9.81 17.11
CA LYS A 313 -4.02 -11.18 16.70
C LYS A 313 -5.45 -11.60 17.11
N ASP A 314 -5.91 -11.15 18.28
CA ASP A 314 -7.16 -11.58 18.89
C ASP A 314 -8.25 -10.49 18.90
N LYS A 315 -7.92 -9.27 18.49
CA LYS A 315 -8.85 -8.14 18.50
C LYS A 315 -8.86 -7.44 17.13
N MET A 316 -10.05 -7.27 16.61
CA MET A 316 -10.32 -6.44 15.42
C MET A 316 -10.80 -5.05 15.83
N PRO A 317 -10.51 -3.99 15.08
CA PRO A 317 -11.15 -2.70 15.30
C PRO A 317 -12.67 -2.82 15.08
N GLN A 318 -13.42 -1.91 15.65
CA GLN A 318 -14.82 -1.75 15.30
C GLN A 318 -14.91 -1.21 13.87
N ILE A 319 -15.65 -1.91 13.03
CA ILE A 319 -15.88 -1.53 11.64
C ILE A 319 -17.34 -1.12 11.49
N THR A 320 -17.57 0.05 10.93
CA THR A 320 -18.87 0.51 10.47
C THR A 320 -18.74 0.98 9.03
N ALA A 321 -19.67 0.59 8.17
CA ALA A 321 -19.70 1.04 6.79
C ALA A 321 -21.10 1.45 6.40
N ASN A 322 -21.22 2.48 5.55
CA ASN A 322 -22.45 2.87 4.91
C ASN A 322 -22.27 2.75 3.40
N TYR A 323 -23.34 2.38 2.71
CA TYR A 323 -23.33 2.25 1.27
C TYR A 323 -24.66 2.74 0.69
N ASN A 324 -24.57 3.33 -0.49
CA ASN A 324 -25.70 3.85 -1.25
C ASN A 324 -25.48 3.57 -2.73
N LEU A 325 -26.45 2.95 -3.38
CA LEU A 325 -26.47 2.73 -4.83
C LEU A 325 -27.72 3.38 -5.39
N GLU A 326 -27.55 4.17 -6.43
CA GLU A 326 -28.64 4.91 -7.04
C GLU A 326 -28.74 4.64 -8.54
N ASN A 327 -29.97 4.48 -9.01
CA ASN A 327 -30.34 4.36 -10.43
C ASN A 327 -29.52 3.30 -11.18
N ALA A 328 -29.16 2.20 -10.49
CA ALA A 328 -28.42 1.16 -11.14
C ALA A 328 -29.30 0.27 -12.02
N SER A 329 -28.67 -0.35 -13.00
CA SER A 329 -29.29 -1.33 -13.87
C SER A 329 -28.41 -2.58 -13.96
N LEU A 330 -29.09 -3.72 -14.09
CA LEU A 330 -28.46 -5.02 -14.31
C LEU A 330 -29.15 -5.68 -15.50
N HIS A 331 -28.39 -5.93 -16.53
CA HIS A 331 -28.89 -6.60 -17.73
C HIS A 331 -28.21 -7.96 -17.89
N TYR A 332 -29.01 -9.05 -17.87
CA TYR A 332 -28.52 -10.40 -18.09
C TYR A 332 -28.92 -10.94 -19.45
N LYS A 333 -27.96 -11.03 -20.36
CA LYS A 333 -28.19 -11.33 -21.76
C LYS A 333 -28.81 -12.71 -22.01
N LYS A 334 -28.39 -13.74 -21.26
CA LYS A 334 -28.77 -15.13 -21.51
C LYS A 334 -30.26 -15.37 -21.29
N GLU A 335 -30.85 -14.75 -20.27
CA GLU A 335 -32.25 -14.93 -19.89
C GLU A 335 -33.11 -13.71 -20.23
N ARG A 336 -32.52 -12.68 -20.88
CA ARG A 336 -33.20 -11.41 -21.20
C ARG A 336 -33.82 -10.76 -19.97
N ILE A 337 -33.12 -10.88 -18.83
CA ILE A 337 -33.51 -10.24 -17.59
C ILE A 337 -32.97 -8.82 -17.59
N ASP A 338 -33.86 -7.87 -17.41
CA ASP A 338 -33.54 -6.44 -17.35
C ASP A 338 -34.08 -5.89 -16.03
N ILE A 339 -33.17 -5.64 -15.09
CA ILE A 339 -33.47 -5.04 -13.80
C ILE A 339 -33.03 -3.59 -13.85
N ARG A 340 -33.94 -2.67 -13.60
CA ARG A 340 -33.72 -1.21 -13.68
C ARG A 340 -34.13 -0.53 -12.40
N ASP A 341 -33.74 0.73 -12.28
CA ASP A 341 -34.04 1.59 -11.15
C ASP A 341 -33.69 0.91 -9.81
N VAL A 342 -32.53 0.18 -9.81
CA VAL A 342 -32.03 -0.47 -8.61
C VAL A 342 -31.46 0.60 -7.71
N ASN A 343 -32.10 0.76 -6.57
CA ASN A 343 -31.63 1.67 -5.53
C ASN A 343 -31.53 0.90 -4.23
N PHE A 344 -30.47 1.09 -3.49
CA PHE A 344 -30.37 0.61 -2.13
C PHE A 344 -29.50 1.51 -1.27
N LYS A 345 -29.87 1.58 0.00
CA LYS A 345 -29.10 2.24 1.04
C LYS A 345 -29.03 1.35 2.26
N GLY A 346 -27.86 1.28 2.85
CA GLY A 346 -27.70 0.42 4.02
C GLY A 346 -26.39 0.64 4.74
N SER A 347 -26.18 -0.22 5.74
CA SER A 347 -25.02 -0.15 6.61
C SER A 347 -24.55 -1.55 7.03
N TYR A 348 -23.29 -1.63 7.39
CA TYR A 348 -22.67 -2.80 7.98
C TYR A 348 -21.95 -2.40 9.27
N THR A 349 -21.97 -3.29 10.26
CA THR A 349 -21.09 -3.22 11.43
C THR A 349 -20.67 -4.64 11.87
N ASN A 350 -19.45 -4.78 12.37
CA ASN A 350 -19.01 -6.00 13.03
C ASN A 350 -19.46 -6.10 14.50
N GLY A 351 -20.20 -5.09 14.99
CA GLY A 351 -20.86 -5.08 16.28
C GLY A 351 -19.94 -4.94 17.50
N GLU A 352 -20.50 -5.10 18.68
CA GLU A 352 -19.79 -4.88 19.95
C GLU A 352 -18.62 -5.85 20.16
N LYS A 353 -18.79 -7.12 19.82
CA LYS A 353 -17.75 -8.14 19.94
C LYS A 353 -16.76 -8.12 18.76
N ARG A 354 -17.02 -7.29 17.75
CA ARG A 354 -16.16 -7.10 16.57
C ARG A 354 -15.86 -8.40 15.82
N ASN A 355 -16.86 -9.25 15.69
CA ASN A 355 -16.75 -10.57 15.08
C ASN A 355 -18.02 -10.95 14.30
N SER A 356 -17.99 -12.08 13.61
CA SER A 356 -19.10 -12.58 12.78
C SER A 356 -20.42 -12.77 13.55
N ILE A 357 -20.37 -13.10 14.87
CA ILE A 357 -21.58 -13.31 15.68
C ILE A 357 -22.34 -12.00 15.89
N THR A 358 -21.62 -10.90 16.11
CA THR A 358 -22.24 -9.59 16.33
C THR A 358 -22.32 -8.72 15.07
N SER A 359 -21.85 -9.27 13.93
CA SER A 359 -21.97 -8.57 12.65
C SER A 359 -23.41 -8.42 12.21
N VAL A 360 -23.72 -7.24 11.70
CA VAL A 360 -25.04 -6.89 11.17
C VAL A 360 -24.86 -6.15 9.84
N LEU A 361 -25.51 -6.66 8.80
CA LEU A 361 -25.72 -5.99 7.53
C LEU A 361 -27.18 -5.56 7.46
N LYS A 362 -27.40 -4.28 7.26
CA LYS A 362 -28.74 -3.70 7.07
C LYS A 362 -28.87 -3.15 5.67
N MET A 363 -29.98 -3.36 5.06
CA MET A 363 -30.45 -2.64 3.89
C MET A 363 -31.72 -1.90 4.30
N ASP A 364 -31.54 -0.62 4.62
CA ASP A 364 -32.61 0.23 5.18
C ASP A 364 -33.67 0.54 4.14
N SER A 365 -33.27 0.59 2.86
CA SER A 365 -34.16 0.68 1.71
C SER A 365 -33.59 -0.07 0.52
N PHE A 366 -34.46 -0.74 -0.19
CA PHE A 366 -34.16 -1.41 -1.45
C PHE A 366 -35.35 -1.23 -2.39
N SER A 367 -35.08 -0.92 -3.65
CA SER A 367 -36.09 -0.93 -4.72
C SER A 367 -35.46 -1.37 -6.04
N ALA A 368 -36.22 -2.09 -6.85
CA ALA A 368 -35.83 -2.45 -8.20
C ALA A 368 -37.06 -2.64 -9.07
N LYS A 369 -36.94 -2.40 -10.37
CA LYS A 369 -37.93 -2.74 -11.38
C LYS A 369 -37.45 -3.90 -12.22
N PHE A 370 -38.34 -4.81 -12.51
CA PHE A 370 -38.10 -5.97 -13.34
C PHE A 370 -39.26 -6.09 -14.36
N ASN A 371 -39.00 -5.83 -15.63
CA ASN A 371 -40.03 -5.64 -16.64
C ASN A 371 -41.06 -4.57 -16.20
N ASN A 372 -42.34 -4.96 -16.08
CA ASN A 372 -43.44 -4.09 -15.57
C ASN A 372 -43.67 -4.25 -14.07
N ASN A 373 -42.89 -5.07 -13.40
CA ASN A 373 -43.03 -5.38 -12.00
C ASN A 373 -42.05 -4.55 -11.17
N TYR A 374 -42.35 -4.41 -9.87
CA TYR A 374 -41.39 -3.81 -8.96
C TYR A 374 -41.29 -4.60 -7.66
N ILE A 375 -40.14 -4.49 -7.03
CA ILE A 375 -39.88 -4.95 -5.67
C ILE A 375 -39.26 -3.82 -4.87
N LYS A 376 -39.70 -3.67 -3.63
CA LYS A 376 -39.08 -2.78 -2.66
C LYS A 376 -39.13 -3.39 -1.28
N GLY A 377 -38.26 -2.95 -0.41
CA GLY A 377 -38.25 -3.48 0.94
C GLY A 377 -37.04 -3.04 1.75
N GLN A 378 -36.85 -3.75 2.82
CA GLN A 378 -35.70 -3.64 3.72
C GLN A 378 -35.35 -5.03 4.22
N PHE A 379 -34.07 -5.23 4.56
CA PHE A 379 -33.66 -6.45 5.22
C PHE A 379 -32.53 -6.23 6.21
N ARG A 380 -32.39 -7.13 7.17
CA ARG A 380 -31.33 -7.18 8.15
C ARG A 380 -30.79 -8.61 8.21
N LEU A 381 -29.50 -8.74 8.00
CA LEU A 381 -28.77 -9.98 8.23
C LEU A 381 -27.94 -9.82 9.50
N ALA A 382 -28.04 -10.73 10.44
CA ALA A 382 -27.29 -10.71 11.68
C ALA A 382 -26.76 -12.09 12.01
N ASP A 383 -25.73 -12.17 12.85
CA ASP A 383 -25.03 -13.39 13.24
C ASP A 383 -24.59 -14.21 12.02
N PHE A 384 -23.44 -13.85 11.43
CA PHE A 384 -22.94 -14.51 10.22
C PHE A 384 -22.45 -15.93 10.44
N ASN A 385 -22.41 -16.40 11.71
CA ASN A 385 -22.18 -17.81 12.03
C ASN A 385 -23.48 -18.63 12.00
N ARG A 386 -24.59 -18.02 12.46
CA ARG A 386 -25.94 -18.58 12.45
C ARG A 386 -26.88 -17.56 11.84
N LEU A 387 -26.80 -17.42 10.53
CA LEU A 387 -27.41 -16.35 9.79
C LEU A 387 -28.89 -16.16 10.17
N TYR A 388 -29.19 -15.03 10.81
CA TYR A 388 -30.55 -14.56 11.09
C TYR A 388 -30.92 -13.53 10.03
N ILE A 389 -32.07 -13.77 9.39
CA ILE A 389 -32.59 -12.89 8.32
C ILE A 389 -33.94 -12.34 8.80
N ASP A 390 -34.05 -11.01 8.80
CA ASP A 390 -35.28 -10.29 8.99
C ASP A 390 -35.51 -9.42 7.74
N ALA A 391 -36.63 -9.64 7.04
CA ALA A 391 -36.89 -8.99 5.78
C ALA A 391 -38.38 -8.61 5.65
N THR A 392 -38.61 -7.39 5.19
CA THR A 392 -39.92 -6.92 4.78
C THR A 392 -39.86 -6.58 3.31
N LEU A 393 -40.59 -7.29 2.47
CA LEU A 393 -40.63 -7.12 1.05
C LEU A 393 -42.04 -6.81 0.57
N GLN A 394 -42.15 -5.88 -0.34
CA GLN A 394 -43.38 -5.55 -1.07
C GLN A 394 -43.09 -5.69 -2.57
N ALA A 395 -43.83 -6.53 -3.24
CA ALA A 395 -43.67 -6.72 -4.68
C ALA A 395 -45.04 -6.60 -5.36
N GLN A 396 -45.00 -6.08 -6.59
CA GLN A 396 -46.12 -6.16 -7.52
C GLN A 396 -45.58 -6.93 -8.74
N ALA A 397 -46.24 -8.05 -9.03
CA ALA A 397 -45.81 -8.90 -10.14
C ALA A 397 -47.01 -9.57 -10.82
N GLU A 398 -46.90 -9.77 -12.13
CA GLU A 398 -47.85 -10.56 -12.90
C GLU A 398 -47.72 -12.05 -12.52
N LEU A 399 -48.87 -12.71 -12.24
CA LEU A 399 -48.91 -14.11 -11.78
C LEU A 399 -48.18 -15.09 -12.72
N GLY A 400 -48.14 -14.80 -14.02
CA GLY A 400 -47.43 -15.64 -15.02
C GLY A 400 -45.90 -15.59 -14.86
N GLU A 401 -45.34 -14.50 -14.39
CA GLU A 401 -43.90 -14.33 -14.18
C GLU A 401 -43.44 -14.91 -12.83
N ILE A 402 -44.28 -14.86 -11.80
CA ILE A 402 -44.00 -15.51 -10.52
C ILE A 402 -43.84 -17.04 -10.67
N LYS A 403 -44.61 -17.66 -11.53
CA LYS A 403 -44.49 -19.08 -11.84
C LYS A 403 -43.15 -19.43 -12.50
N LYS A 404 -42.60 -18.57 -13.35
CA LYS A 404 -41.28 -18.76 -13.98
C LYS A 404 -40.15 -18.68 -12.97
N LEU A 405 -40.22 -17.78 -12.03
CA LEU A 405 -39.21 -17.63 -10.95
C LEU A 405 -39.27 -18.84 -9.98
N ASN A 406 -40.43 -19.34 -9.67
CA ASN A 406 -40.61 -20.45 -8.73
C ASN A 406 -40.21 -21.84 -9.31
N SER A 407 -40.19 -21.96 -10.62
CA SER A 407 -39.72 -23.18 -11.30
C SER A 407 -38.21 -23.37 -11.25
N GLN A 408 -37.45 -22.33 -10.89
CA GLN A 408 -35.99 -22.31 -10.83
C GLN A 408 -35.43 -22.32 -9.39
N SER A 409 -36.27 -22.10 -8.36
CA SER A 409 -35.83 -22.08 -6.96
C SER A 409 -36.50 -23.19 -6.16
N ASN A 410 -35.71 -24.00 -5.45
CA ASN A 410 -36.16 -24.95 -4.42
C ASN A 410 -36.66 -24.24 -3.13
N VAL A 411 -37.20 -23.03 -3.23
CA VAL A 411 -37.67 -22.26 -2.08
C VAL A 411 -39.19 -22.46 -1.96
N HIS A 412 -39.61 -23.14 -0.88
CA HIS A 412 -41.02 -23.20 -0.51
C HIS A 412 -41.47 -21.85 0.02
N THR A 413 -42.16 -21.10 -0.79
CA THR A 413 -42.80 -19.82 -0.41
C THR A 413 -44.26 -20.05 -0.07
N THR A 414 -44.66 -19.66 1.13
CA THR A 414 -46.08 -19.65 1.54
C THR A 414 -46.64 -18.26 1.21
N TYR A 415 -47.63 -18.20 0.33
CA TYR A 415 -48.34 -16.94 0.01
C TYR A 415 -49.53 -16.77 0.94
N ARG A 416 -49.66 -15.61 1.60
CA ARG A 416 -50.94 -15.11 2.12
C ARG A 416 -51.48 -14.09 1.13
N VAL A 417 -52.65 -14.38 0.54
CA VAL A 417 -53.43 -13.45 -0.30
C VAL A 417 -54.24 -12.57 0.62
#